data_9101301d681e8694cfe70cb92779f4ce
#
_entry.id   9101301d681e8694cfe70cb92779f4ce
#
_cell.length_a   1.000
_cell.length_b   1.000
_cell.length_c   1.000
_cell.angle_alpha   90.00
_cell.angle_beta   90.00
_cell.angle_gamma   90.00
#
_symmetry.space_group_name_H-M   'P 1'
#
loop_
_entity.id
_entity.type
_entity.pdbx_description
1 polymer ?
#
loop_
_entity_poly.entity_id
_entity_poly.type
_entity_poly.pdbx_seq_one_letter_code
_entity_poly.pdbx_strand_id
1 'polypeptide(L)' 'MLRGKETFKCDDCGHVFEALDIEWQATVYSQPMPCPNCGSRHTMPKSQFSFMEKGVYRKIWEQIDNN' A
#
# COMPACT_ATOMS: atom_id res chain seq x y z
N MET A 1 5.24 12.25 4.46
CA MET A 1 6.69 12.45 4.32
C MET A 1 7.30 11.28 3.56
N LEU A 2 8.21 11.55 2.65
CA LEU A 2 8.86 10.50 1.86
C LEU A 2 9.92 9.78 2.70
N ARG A 3 9.85 8.45 2.76
CA ARG A 3 10.79 7.63 3.52
C ARG A 3 11.72 6.79 2.63
N GLY A 4 11.77 7.10 1.34
CA GLY A 4 12.58 6.36 0.38
C GLY A 4 11.75 5.43 -0.48
N LYS A 5 12.33 4.29 -0.86
CA LYS A 5 11.65 3.29 -1.69
C LYS A 5 11.35 2.03 -0.88
N GLU A 6 10.28 1.36 -1.24
CA GLU A 6 9.86 0.13 -0.58
C GLU A 6 9.27 -0.83 -1.62
N THR A 7 9.38 -2.12 -1.35
CA THR A 7 8.76 -3.14 -2.18
C THR A 7 7.31 -3.30 -1.76
N PHE A 8 6.40 -3.09 -2.69
CA PHE A 8 4.95 -3.23 -2.48
C PHE A 8 4.43 -4.50 -3.13
N LYS A 9 3.34 -5.00 -2.59
CA LYS A 9 2.63 -6.14 -3.17
C LYS A 9 1.17 -5.78 -3.35
N CYS A 10 0.65 -6.03 -4.55
CA CYS A 10 -0.76 -5.79 -4.85
C CYS A 10 -1.63 -6.89 -4.25
N ASP A 11 -2.72 -6.50 -3.60
CA ASP A 11 -3.66 -7.46 -3.03
C ASP A 11 -4.59 -8.07 -4.09
N ASP A 12 -4.81 -7.35 -5.19
CA ASP A 12 -5.73 -7.80 -6.23
C ASP A 12 -5.10 -8.80 -7.20
N CYS A 13 -3.89 -8.52 -7.69
CA CYS A 13 -3.24 -9.38 -8.68
C CYS A 13 -2.00 -10.09 -8.15
N GLY A 14 -1.52 -9.72 -6.95
CA GLY A 14 -0.34 -10.33 -6.36
C GLY A 14 0.99 -9.86 -6.94
N HIS A 15 0.97 -8.85 -7.79
CA HIS A 15 2.19 -8.32 -8.41
C HIS A 15 3.07 -7.62 -7.37
N VAL A 16 4.37 -7.91 -7.42
CA VAL A 16 5.35 -7.28 -6.53
C VAL A 16 6.12 -6.24 -7.34
N PHE A 17 6.23 -5.02 -6.79
CA PHE A 17 6.89 -3.92 -7.46
C PHE A 17 7.52 -2.97 -6.44
N GLU A 18 8.43 -2.12 -6.90
CA GLU A 18 9.07 -1.12 -6.07
C GLU A 18 8.43 0.25 -6.31
N ALA A 19 8.14 0.97 -5.23
CA ALA A 19 7.54 2.29 -5.31
C ALA A 19 8.04 3.16 -4.16
N LEU A 20 7.72 4.45 -4.21
CA LEU A 20 8.10 5.38 -3.16
C LEU A 20 7.32 5.09 -1.90
N ASP A 21 8.00 5.13 -0.76
CA ASP A 21 7.39 4.94 0.55
C ASP A 21 7.01 6.29 1.14
N ILE A 22 5.75 6.69 0.92
CA ILE A 22 5.22 7.96 1.41
C ILE A 22 4.34 7.70 2.62
N GLU A 23 4.55 8.49 3.67
CA GLU A 23 3.80 8.35 4.91
C GLU A 23 2.30 8.59 4.68
N TRP A 24 1.48 7.68 5.23
CA TRP A 24 0.03 7.82 5.15
C TRP A 24 -0.47 8.67 6.32
N GLN A 25 -0.91 9.90 6.05
CA GLN A 25 -1.56 10.80 7.01
C GLN A 25 -0.86 10.86 8.38
N ALA A 26 0.47 11.01 8.37
CA ALA A 26 1.28 11.10 9.59
C ALA A 26 1.18 9.85 10.49
N THR A 27 1.06 8.68 9.88
CA THR A 27 1.05 7.40 10.58
C THR A 27 2.32 6.60 10.27
N VAL A 28 2.48 5.44 10.90
CA VAL A 28 3.59 4.53 10.58
C VAL A 28 3.34 3.75 9.28
N TYR A 29 2.14 3.86 8.72
CA TYR A 29 1.77 3.13 7.52
C TYR A 29 2.17 3.90 6.26
N SER A 30 2.26 3.18 5.14
CA SER A 30 2.66 3.76 3.86
C SER A 30 1.43 4.00 2.99
N GLN A 31 1.47 5.09 2.22
CA GLN A 31 0.41 5.39 1.28
C GLN A 31 0.39 4.33 0.17
N PRO A 32 -0.77 3.71 -0.11
CA PRO A 32 -0.85 2.71 -1.18
C PRO A 32 -0.51 3.32 -2.53
N MET A 33 0.28 2.60 -3.31
CA MET A 33 0.72 3.04 -4.64
C MET A 33 -0.03 2.27 -5.72
N PRO A 34 -0.28 2.88 -6.89
CA PRO A 34 -0.97 2.18 -7.96
C PRO A 34 -0.14 1.02 -8.49
N CYS A 35 -0.77 -0.14 -8.64
CA CYS A 35 -0.11 -1.32 -9.19
C CYS A 35 0.15 -1.12 -10.68
N PRO A 36 1.39 -1.29 -11.15
CA PRO A 36 1.69 -1.13 -12.57
C PRO A 36 1.12 -2.25 -13.45
N ASN A 37 0.69 -3.35 -12.84
CA ASN A 37 0.15 -4.49 -13.58
C ASN A 37 -1.36 -4.39 -13.79
N CYS A 38 -2.12 -4.09 -12.73
CA CYS A 38 -3.58 -4.04 -12.81
C CYS A 38 -4.18 -2.66 -12.55
N GLY A 39 -3.37 -1.70 -12.12
CA GLY A 39 -3.83 -0.34 -11.84
C GLY A 39 -4.55 -0.17 -10.51
N SER A 40 -4.66 -1.23 -9.72
CA SER A 40 -5.31 -1.17 -8.41
C SER A 40 -4.44 -0.43 -7.40
N ARG A 41 -5.09 0.29 -6.48
CA ARG A 41 -4.40 0.93 -5.36
C ARG A 41 -4.45 0.09 -4.09
N HIS A 42 -4.97 -1.12 -4.18
CA HIS A 42 -4.99 -2.04 -3.04
C HIS A 42 -3.62 -2.71 -2.89
N THR A 43 -2.63 -1.90 -2.55
CA THR A 43 -1.24 -2.34 -2.39
C THR A 43 -0.74 -1.97 -1.00
N MET A 44 0.25 -2.70 -0.52
CA MET A 44 0.88 -2.43 0.77
C MET A 44 2.34 -2.87 0.73
N PRO A 45 3.19 -2.27 1.58
CA PRO A 45 4.60 -2.67 1.65
C PRO A 45 4.73 -4.14 2.00
N LYS A 46 5.61 -4.84 1.29
CA LYS A 46 5.83 -6.26 1.52
C LYS A 46 6.34 -6.53 2.94
N SER A 47 7.13 -5.63 3.49
CA SER A 47 7.64 -5.76 4.86
C SER A 47 6.54 -5.66 5.91
N GLN A 48 5.40 -5.04 5.58
CA GLN A 48 4.25 -4.91 6.47
C GLN A 48 3.09 -5.80 6.03
N PHE A 49 3.35 -6.76 5.15
CA PHE A 49 2.33 -7.66 4.63
C PHE A 49 2.07 -8.77 5.63
N SER A 50 1.38 -8.43 6.73
CA SER A 50 1.02 -9.37 7.77
C SER A 50 -0.48 -9.38 7.99
N PHE A 51 -0.97 -10.39 8.68
CA PHE A 51 -2.39 -10.54 8.94
C PHE A 51 -2.98 -9.33 9.67
N MET A 52 -2.28 -8.82 10.69
CA MET A 52 -2.80 -7.70 11.49
C MET A 52 -2.76 -6.39 10.71
N GLU A 53 -1.66 -6.15 10.02
CA GLU A 53 -1.48 -4.89 9.28
C GLU A 53 -2.35 -4.83 8.03
N LYS A 54 -2.65 -5.98 7.45
CA LYS A 54 -3.56 -6.04 6.31
C LYS A 54 -4.94 -5.50 6.65
N GLY A 55 -5.42 -5.73 7.88
CA GLY A 55 -6.69 -5.19 8.32
C GLY A 55 -6.70 -3.66 8.34
N VAL A 56 -5.59 -3.05 8.75
CA VAL A 56 -5.45 -1.59 8.73
C VAL A 56 -5.41 -1.07 7.30
N TYR A 57 -4.65 -1.73 6.43
CA TYR A 57 -4.56 -1.32 5.03
C TYR A 57 -5.89 -1.45 4.29
N ARG A 58 -6.72 -2.40 4.67
CA ARG A 58 -8.08 -2.52 4.11
C ARG A 58 -8.89 -1.25 4.38
N LYS A 59 -8.78 -0.69 5.57
CA LYS A 59 -9.47 0.55 5.91
C LYS A 59 -8.93 1.73 5.09
N ILE A 60 -7.61 1.77 4.88
CA ILE A 60 -6.99 2.79 4.04
C ILE A 60 -7.52 2.67 2.61
N TRP A 61 -7.60 1.46 2.08
CA TRP A 61 -8.11 1.23 0.72
C TRP A 61 -9.57 1.65 0.60
N GLU A 62 -10.37 1.41 1.64
CA GLU A 62 -11.75 1.86 1.66
C GLU A 62 -11.87 3.38 1.56
N GLN A 63 -11.03 4.10 2.29
CA GLN A 63 -11.02 5.56 2.23
C GLN A 63 -10.65 6.06 0.83
N ILE A 64 -9.69 5.41 0.20
CA ILE A 64 -9.28 5.75 -1.17
C ILE A 64 -10.43 5.51 -2.14
N ASP A 65 -11.11 4.38 -2.01
CA ASP A 65 -12.21 4.00 -2.91
C ASP A 65 -13.43 4.90 -2.74
N ASN A 66 -13.63 5.45 -1.55
CA ASN A 66 -14.78 6.32 -1.25
C ASN A 66 -14.53 7.78 -1.58
N ASN A 67 -13.33 8.12 -1.98
CA ASN A 67 -13.01 9.47 -2.46
C ASN A 67 -13.19 9.52 -3.98
#